data_a118fe73c928b09a517e568952d1feaf
#
_entry.id   a118fe73c928b09a517e568952d1feaf
#
_cell.length_a   1.000
_cell.length_b   1.000
_cell.length_c   1.000
_cell.angle_alpha   90.00
_cell.angle_beta   90.00
_cell.angle_gamma   90.00
#
_symmetry.space_group_name_H-M   'P 1'
#
loop_
_entity.id
_entity.type
_entity.pdbx_description
1 polymer ?
#
loop_
_entity_poly.entity_id
_entity_poly.type
_entity_poly.pdbx_seq_one_letter_code
_entity_poly.pdbx_strand_id
1 'polypeptide(L)'
;MISSYALLQRDLGILEEVPWAGVVLDEAQNIKNPETKQSRAAHTLKADYRIALTGTPVENSVGDLWSIMEFLNPGLLGSQAEFKKTFFIPIQAQRDPEAVKRLHQLTGPFILRRLKTDKAIITDLPEKMEMKVFCTLTKEQGSLYAAVVEEATQALESAEGIKRKGVVLATLSKLKQVCNHPAQFLGDNSPLPDRSGKLARLVEMVEEMLAAGDRALIFTQFAEMGEILKRHLQETFGQETLFLHGGVPQKQRDVMVDRFQNHPEAPNLFILSLKAGGTGLNLTRANHVFHFDRWWNPAVENQATDRAFRIGQSRRVQVHKFLCVGTLEEKIDEMIERKKEIAAGVVGAGESWLTELSTAELKEIFALRKEALEA
;
A
#
# COMPACT_ATOMS: atom_id res chain seq x y z
N MET A 1 -30.16 3.30 -0.37
CA MET A 1 -29.60 2.81 0.91
C MET A 1 -28.09 2.80 0.83
N ILE A 2 -27.38 3.13 1.92
CA ILE A 2 -25.90 3.01 2.02
C ILE A 2 -25.60 2.07 3.19
N SER A 3 -24.71 1.12 2.98
CA SER A 3 -24.30 0.13 3.99
C SER A 3 -22.80 -0.15 3.91
N SER A 4 -22.23 -0.77 4.93
CA SER A 4 -20.84 -1.29 4.90
C SER A 4 -20.84 -2.78 4.60
N TYR A 5 -19.71 -3.33 4.13
CA TYR A 5 -19.56 -4.77 3.90
C TYR A 5 -19.81 -5.62 5.16
N ALA A 6 -19.45 -5.11 6.33
CA ALA A 6 -19.69 -5.79 7.60
C ALA A 6 -21.19 -5.84 7.95
N LEU A 7 -21.92 -4.74 7.72
CA LEU A 7 -23.37 -4.68 7.91
C LEU A 7 -24.11 -5.53 6.87
N LEU A 8 -23.65 -5.52 5.62
CA LEU A 8 -24.21 -6.39 4.57
C LEU A 8 -24.19 -7.85 4.99
N GLN A 9 -23.07 -8.33 5.54
CA GLN A 9 -22.96 -9.71 6.02
C GLN A 9 -23.90 -9.98 7.21
N ARG A 10 -24.02 -9.03 8.15
CA ARG A 10 -24.85 -9.19 9.35
C ARG A 10 -26.35 -9.20 9.03
N ASP A 11 -26.77 -8.31 8.15
CA ASP A 11 -28.17 -8.02 7.86
C ASP A 11 -28.63 -8.68 6.55
N LEU A 12 -27.88 -9.67 6.04
CA LEU A 12 -28.11 -10.30 4.73
C LEU A 12 -29.55 -10.83 4.58
N GLY A 13 -30.08 -11.50 5.62
CA GLY A 13 -31.42 -12.11 5.55
C GLY A 13 -32.54 -11.11 5.25
N ILE A 14 -32.37 -9.84 5.64
CA ILE A 14 -33.32 -8.75 5.31
C ILE A 14 -33.01 -8.19 3.92
N LEU A 15 -31.74 -8.04 3.59
CA LEU A 15 -31.30 -7.35 2.38
C LEU A 15 -31.49 -8.21 1.12
N GLU A 16 -31.43 -9.53 1.21
CA GLU A 16 -31.64 -10.43 0.06
C GLU A 16 -33.11 -10.55 -0.37
N GLU A 17 -34.07 -10.20 0.53
CA GLU A 17 -35.52 -10.18 0.22
C GLU A 17 -35.92 -8.94 -0.56
N VAL A 18 -35.09 -7.88 -0.58
CA VAL A 18 -35.38 -6.63 -1.26
C VAL A 18 -35.08 -6.73 -2.75
N PRO A 19 -36.03 -6.43 -3.66
CA PRO A 19 -35.75 -6.37 -5.09
C PRO A 19 -35.01 -5.05 -5.40
N TRP A 20 -33.67 -5.10 -5.41
CA TRP A 20 -32.86 -3.92 -5.69
C TRP A 20 -32.86 -3.60 -7.17
N ALA A 21 -33.14 -2.35 -7.55
CA ALA A 21 -32.93 -1.88 -8.92
C ALA A 21 -31.44 -1.93 -9.30
N GLY A 22 -30.55 -1.61 -8.35
CA GLY A 22 -29.10 -1.69 -8.59
C GLY A 22 -28.30 -1.85 -7.30
N VAL A 23 -27.16 -2.52 -7.43
CA VAL A 23 -26.15 -2.65 -6.35
C VAL A 23 -24.84 -2.08 -6.83
N VAL A 24 -24.31 -1.10 -6.08
CA VAL A 24 -23.00 -0.49 -6.33
C VAL A 24 -22.06 -0.85 -5.20
N LEU A 25 -20.96 -1.52 -5.51
CA LEU A 25 -19.90 -1.82 -4.55
C LEU A 25 -18.79 -0.80 -4.71
N ASP A 26 -18.53 0.00 -3.68
CA ASP A 26 -17.34 0.84 -3.60
C ASP A 26 -16.19 0.03 -2.97
N GLU A 27 -14.94 0.29 -3.39
CA GLU A 27 -13.76 -0.50 -3.00
C GLU A 27 -14.01 -2.02 -3.18
N ALA A 28 -14.44 -2.41 -4.40
CA ALA A 28 -14.87 -3.77 -4.72
C ALA A 28 -13.78 -4.85 -4.51
N GLN A 29 -12.51 -4.47 -4.30
CA GLN A 29 -11.48 -5.43 -3.88
C GLN A 29 -11.80 -6.10 -2.53
N ASN A 30 -12.77 -5.57 -1.75
CA ASN A 30 -13.24 -6.25 -0.53
C ASN A 30 -13.92 -7.59 -0.81
N ILE A 31 -14.40 -7.82 -2.04
CA ILE A 31 -14.99 -9.10 -2.46
C ILE A 31 -14.05 -9.98 -3.31
N LYS A 32 -12.77 -9.63 -3.42
CA LYS A 32 -11.78 -10.35 -4.25
C LYS A 32 -11.62 -11.83 -3.89
N ASN A 33 -11.79 -12.19 -2.62
CA ASN A 33 -11.80 -13.57 -2.19
C ASN A 33 -13.25 -14.09 -2.07
N PRO A 34 -13.71 -14.97 -2.98
CA PRO A 34 -15.08 -15.46 -3.02
C PRO A 34 -15.47 -16.30 -1.81
N GLU A 35 -14.50 -16.79 -1.04
CA GLU A 35 -14.77 -17.63 0.13
C GLU A 35 -15.10 -16.86 1.39
N THR A 36 -14.85 -15.55 1.41
CA THR A 36 -15.17 -14.71 2.58
C THR A 36 -16.68 -14.54 2.73
N LYS A 37 -17.13 -14.41 3.98
CA LYS A 37 -18.55 -14.18 4.28
C LYS A 37 -19.07 -12.90 3.63
N GLN A 38 -18.24 -11.84 3.58
CA GLN A 38 -18.59 -10.57 2.96
C GLN A 38 -18.78 -10.72 1.44
N SER A 39 -17.89 -11.45 0.78
CA SER A 39 -17.98 -11.72 -0.65
C SER A 39 -19.25 -12.53 -0.96
N ARG A 40 -19.49 -13.61 -0.25
CA ARG A 40 -20.71 -14.42 -0.43
C ARG A 40 -21.97 -13.60 -0.24
N ALA A 41 -22.02 -12.76 0.81
CA ALA A 41 -23.16 -11.88 1.04
C ALA A 41 -23.38 -10.90 -0.13
N ALA A 42 -22.33 -10.33 -0.70
CA ALA A 42 -22.46 -9.44 -1.84
C ALA A 42 -23.00 -10.17 -3.09
N HIS A 43 -22.53 -11.40 -3.37
CA HIS A 43 -22.97 -12.20 -4.50
C HIS A 43 -24.43 -12.67 -4.38
N THR A 44 -24.96 -12.81 -3.15
CA THR A 44 -26.35 -13.24 -2.92
C THR A 44 -27.38 -12.15 -3.24
N LEU A 45 -26.99 -10.87 -3.19
CA LEU A 45 -27.93 -9.78 -3.49
C LEU A 45 -28.44 -9.87 -4.93
N LYS A 46 -29.76 -9.75 -5.09
CA LYS A 46 -30.43 -9.71 -6.39
C LYS A 46 -30.61 -8.25 -6.82
N ALA A 47 -30.22 -7.92 -8.05
CA ALA A 47 -30.37 -6.58 -8.59
C ALA A 47 -30.48 -6.62 -10.13
N ASP A 48 -31.19 -5.64 -10.70
CA ASP A 48 -31.35 -5.51 -12.15
C ASP A 48 -30.01 -5.14 -12.82
N TYR A 49 -29.19 -4.31 -12.14
CA TYR A 49 -27.83 -4.01 -12.58
C TYR A 49 -26.84 -3.99 -11.41
N ARG A 50 -25.58 -4.19 -11.72
CA ARG A 50 -24.48 -4.19 -10.75
C ARG A 50 -23.32 -3.37 -11.24
N ILE A 51 -22.69 -2.59 -10.32
CA ILE A 51 -21.51 -1.77 -10.60
C ILE A 51 -20.48 -2.05 -9.50
N ALA A 52 -19.23 -2.21 -9.89
CA ALA A 52 -18.10 -2.33 -8.98
C ALA A 52 -17.12 -1.18 -9.22
N LEU A 53 -16.86 -0.38 -8.18
CA LEU A 53 -15.89 0.70 -8.19
C LEU A 53 -14.64 0.21 -7.46
N THR A 54 -13.49 0.32 -8.11
CA THR A 54 -12.20 -0.07 -7.50
C THR A 54 -11.06 0.67 -8.15
N GLY A 55 -10.10 1.10 -7.35
CA GLY A 55 -8.81 1.61 -7.85
C GLY A 55 -7.88 0.50 -8.35
N THR A 56 -8.14 -0.75 -7.96
CA THR A 56 -7.28 -1.91 -8.21
C THR A 56 -8.12 -3.16 -8.49
N PRO A 57 -8.63 -3.34 -9.73
CA PRO A 57 -9.47 -4.50 -10.07
C PRO A 57 -8.72 -5.84 -9.94
N VAL A 58 -7.40 -5.81 -10.08
CA VAL A 58 -6.49 -6.93 -9.81
C VAL A 58 -5.43 -6.46 -8.82
N GLU A 59 -5.55 -6.85 -7.57
CA GLU A 59 -4.63 -6.42 -6.51
C GLU A 59 -3.51 -7.42 -6.27
N ASN A 60 -3.84 -8.69 -6.10
CA ASN A 60 -2.89 -9.74 -5.74
C ASN A 60 -2.80 -10.87 -6.77
N SER A 61 -3.86 -11.14 -7.50
CA SER A 61 -3.87 -12.23 -8.48
C SER A 61 -4.97 -12.05 -9.53
N VAL A 62 -4.84 -12.78 -10.63
CA VAL A 62 -5.89 -12.87 -11.66
C VAL A 62 -7.20 -13.43 -11.07
N GLY A 63 -7.11 -14.20 -9.99
CA GLY A 63 -8.28 -14.71 -9.25
C GLY A 63 -9.14 -13.61 -8.61
N ASP A 64 -8.55 -12.47 -8.25
CA ASP A 64 -9.27 -11.32 -7.71
C ASP A 64 -10.28 -10.77 -8.74
N LEU A 65 -9.86 -10.74 -10.01
CA LEU A 65 -10.72 -10.31 -11.13
C LEU A 65 -11.90 -11.25 -11.31
N TRP A 66 -11.70 -12.56 -11.17
CA TRP A 66 -12.79 -13.52 -11.30
C TRP A 66 -13.93 -13.22 -10.33
N SER A 67 -13.65 -13.00 -9.08
CA SER A 67 -14.67 -12.73 -8.06
C SER A 67 -15.46 -11.44 -8.34
N ILE A 68 -14.76 -10.38 -8.77
CA ILE A 68 -15.44 -9.13 -9.15
C ILE A 68 -16.29 -9.31 -10.40
N MET A 69 -15.79 -10.01 -11.41
CA MET A 69 -16.54 -10.26 -12.65
C MET A 69 -17.72 -11.22 -12.43
N GLU A 70 -17.60 -12.20 -11.53
CA GLU A 70 -18.71 -13.08 -11.14
C GLU A 70 -19.80 -12.32 -10.40
N PHE A 71 -19.45 -11.30 -9.61
CA PHE A 71 -20.44 -10.39 -9.03
C PHE A 71 -21.14 -9.57 -10.10
N LEU A 72 -20.40 -8.99 -11.06
CA LEU A 72 -20.95 -8.12 -12.11
C LEU A 72 -21.77 -8.88 -13.14
N ASN A 73 -21.25 -9.99 -13.63
CA ASN A 73 -21.80 -10.80 -14.73
C ASN A 73 -21.66 -12.29 -14.37
N PRO A 74 -22.56 -12.84 -13.57
CA PRO A 74 -22.49 -14.23 -13.14
C PRO A 74 -22.33 -15.21 -14.32
N GLY A 75 -21.35 -16.09 -14.24
CA GLY A 75 -21.06 -17.11 -15.25
C GLY A 75 -20.25 -16.63 -16.47
N LEU A 76 -19.95 -15.34 -16.62
CA LEU A 76 -19.19 -14.81 -17.78
C LEU A 76 -17.82 -15.48 -17.94
N LEU A 77 -17.12 -15.73 -16.85
CA LEU A 77 -15.78 -16.34 -16.84
C LEU A 77 -15.81 -17.84 -16.48
N GLY A 78 -17.00 -18.45 -16.45
CA GLY A 78 -17.21 -19.83 -16.01
C GLY A 78 -17.07 -20.02 -14.50
N SER A 79 -17.18 -21.26 -14.05
CA SER A 79 -16.97 -21.60 -12.65
C SER A 79 -15.54 -21.28 -12.18
N GLN A 80 -15.33 -21.12 -10.87
CA GLN A 80 -14.01 -20.87 -10.30
C GLN A 80 -12.98 -21.95 -10.70
N ALA A 81 -13.41 -23.21 -10.78
CA ALA A 81 -12.55 -24.32 -11.19
C ALA A 81 -12.14 -24.22 -12.67
N GLU A 82 -13.07 -23.89 -13.56
CA GLU A 82 -12.81 -23.67 -14.98
C GLU A 82 -11.90 -22.46 -15.18
N PHE A 83 -12.18 -21.34 -14.52
CA PHE A 83 -11.34 -20.14 -14.55
C PHE A 83 -9.90 -20.43 -14.10
N LYS A 84 -9.77 -21.21 -13.02
CA LYS A 84 -8.46 -21.60 -12.51
C LYS A 84 -7.66 -22.39 -13.56
N LYS A 85 -8.30 -23.29 -14.25
CA LYS A 85 -7.68 -24.13 -15.30
C LYS A 85 -7.37 -23.33 -16.57
N THR A 86 -8.30 -22.45 -17.00
CA THR A 86 -8.23 -21.77 -18.30
C THR A 86 -7.39 -20.50 -18.27
N PHE A 87 -7.40 -19.76 -17.15
CA PHE A 87 -6.74 -18.47 -17.03
C PHE A 87 -5.74 -18.39 -15.89
N PHE A 88 -6.11 -18.78 -14.66
CA PHE A 88 -5.27 -18.58 -13.50
C PHE A 88 -3.91 -19.31 -13.60
N ILE A 89 -3.95 -20.64 -13.84
CA ILE A 89 -2.72 -21.46 -13.95
C ILE A 89 -1.88 -21.04 -15.15
N PRO A 90 -2.43 -20.90 -16.39
CA PRO A 90 -1.66 -20.46 -17.55
C PRO A 90 -1.00 -19.09 -17.34
N ILE A 91 -1.70 -18.12 -16.77
CA ILE A 91 -1.16 -16.77 -16.56
C ILE A 91 -0.14 -16.73 -15.42
N GLN A 92 -0.46 -17.30 -14.27
CA GLN A 92 0.38 -17.19 -13.06
C GLN A 92 1.60 -18.12 -13.08
N ALA A 93 1.42 -19.38 -13.51
CA ALA A 93 2.47 -20.39 -13.49
C ALA A 93 3.23 -20.49 -14.82
N GLN A 94 2.53 -20.39 -15.95
CA GLN A 94 3.10 -20.61 -17.28
C GLN A 94 3.45 -19.29 -18.00
N ARG A 95 3.01 -18.13 -17.48
CA ARG A 95 3.19 -16.80 -18.07
C ARG A 95 2.69 -16.73 -19.54
N ASP A 96 1.60 -17.42 -19.83
CA ASP A 96 1.01 -17.53 -21.18
C ASP A 96 0.42 -16.17 -21.64
N PRO A 97 1.00 -15.49 -22.64
CA PRO A 97 0.50 -14.22 -23.13
C PRO A 97 -0.84 -14.33 -23.87
N GLU A 98 -1.13 -15.47 -24.48
CA GLU A 98 -2.40 -15.68 -25.17
C GLU A 98 -3.55 -15.85 -24.18
N ALA A 99 -3.31 -16.46 -23.02
CA ALA A 99 -4.30 -16.53 -21.95
C ALA A 99 -4.60 -15.12 -21.39
N VAL A 100 -3.58 -14.27 -21.22
CA VAL A 100 -3.74 -12.86 -20.82
C VAL A 100 -4.60 -12.11 -21.85
N LYS A 101 -4.26 -12.23 -23.13
CA LYS A 101 -4.98 -11.56 -24.23
C LYS A 101 -6.44 -11.98 -24.28
N ARG A 102 -6.72 -13.28 -24.18
CA ARG A 102 -8.11 -13.80 -24.16
C ARG A 102 -8.89 -13.28 -22.96
N LEU A 103 -8.29 -13.26 -21.76
CA LEU A 103 -8.94 -12.71 -20.57
C LEU A 103 -9.27 -11.23 -20.75
N HIS A 104 -8.33 -10.44 -21.30
CA HIS A 104 -8.56 -9.04 -21.62
C HIS A 104 -9.68 -8.82 -22.63
N GLN A 105 -9.77 -9.65 -23.66
CA GLN A 105 -10.85 -9.57 -24.66
C GLN A 105 -12.22 -9.84 -24.05
N LEU A 106 -12.31 -10.80 -23.11
CA LEU A 106 -13.56 -11.14 -22.43
C LEU A 106 -13.99 -10.08 -21.42
N THR A 107 -13.05 -9.50 -20.66
CA THR A 107 -13.37 -8.58 -19.57
C THR A 107 -13.37 -7.11 -19.99
N GLY A 108 -12.63 -6.77 -21.04
CA GLY A 108 -12.45 -5.40 -21.52
C GLY A 108 -13.75 -4.62 -21.75
N PRO A 109 -14.80 -5.19 -22.38
CA PRO A 109 -16.07 -4.50 -22.58
C PRO A 109 -16.79 -4.08 -21.28
N PHE A 110 -16.47 -4.70 -20.16
CA PHE A 110 -17.09 -4.44 -18.86
C PHE A 110 -16.23 -3.59 -17.93
N ILE A 111 -15.01 -3.21 -18.35
CA ILE A 111 -14.06 -2.46 -17.53
C ILE A 111 -13.85 -1.07 -18.13
N LEU A 112 -14.26 -0.05 -17.41
CA LEU A 112 -13.94 1.34 -17.72
C LEU A 112 -12.81 1.83 -16.82
N ARG A 113 -11.60 1.96 -17.38
CA ARG A 113 -10.46 2.50 -16.67
C ARG A 113 -10.18 3.93 -17.11
N ARG A 114 -10.19 4.86 -16.14
CA ARG A 114 -9.82 6.27 -16.33
C ARG A 114 -8.62 6.58 -15.46
N LEU A 115 -7.61 7.21 -16.06
CA LEU A 115 -6.41 7.63 -15.32
C LEU A 115 -6.56 9.11 -14.92
N LYS A 116 -6.17 9.46 -13.70
CA LYS A 116 -6.15 10.85 -13.22
C LYS A 116 -5.17 11.74 -14.00
N THR A 117 -4.22 11.12 -14.69
CA THR A 117 -3.24 11.79 -15.56
C THR A 117 -3.78 12.10 -16.95
N ASP A 118 -4.95 11.61 -17.30
CA ASP A 118 -5.57 11.89 -18.60
C ASP A 118 -6.22 13.28 -18.60
N LYS A 119 -5.54 14.24 -19.18
CA LYS A 119 -5.97 15.65 -19.28
C LYS A 119 -7.25 15.83 -20.09
N ALA A 120 -7.63 14.87 -20.92
CA ALA A 120 -8.91 14.90 -21.64
C ALA A 120 -10.10 14.61 -20.72
N ILE A 121 -9.86 13.97 -19.57
CA ILE A 121 -10.88 13.56 -18.62
C ILE A 121 -10.91 14.47 -17.39
N ILE A 122 -9.73 14.87 -16.88
CA ILE A 122 -9.58 15.70 -15.68
C ILE A 122 -8.64 16.85 -16.01
N THR A 123 -9.19 18.05 -16.06
CA THR A 123 -8.45 19.30 -16.31
C THR A 123 -7.98 19.98 -15.04
N ASP A 124 -8.60 19.67 -13.89
CA ASP A 124 -8.48 20.42 -12.64
C ASP A 124 -7.43 19.88 -11.67
N LEU A 125 -6.72 18.79 -12.01
CA LEU A 125 -5.64 18.27 -11.19
C LEU A 125 -4.30 18.89 -11.61
N PRO A 126 -3.50 19.42 -10.66
CA PRO A 126 -2.16 19.90 -10.93
C PRO A 126 -1.22 18.75 -11.31
N GLU A 127 0.02 19.09 -11.66
CA GLU A 127 1.03 18.06 -11.90
C GLU A 127 1.38 17.30 -10.62
N LYS A 128 1.61 16.01 -10.78
CA LYS A 128 2.15 15.12 -9.75
C LYS A 128 3.57 14.72 -10.14
N MET A 129 4.54 15.00 -9.27
CA MET A 129 5.92 14.61 -9.43
C MET A 129 6.26 13.51 -8.42
N GLU A 130 6.75 12.36 -8.88
CA GLU A 130 7.18 11.27 -8.01
C GLU A 130 8.70 11.13 -8.07
N MET A 131 9.35 11.08 -6.90
CA MET A 131 10.79 11.00 -6.75
C MET A 131 11.15 9.88 -5.78
N LYS A 132 12.21 9.13 -6.10
CA LYS A 132 12.85 8.20 -5.17
C LYS A 132 13.89 8.96 -4.36
N VAL A 133 13.87 8.80 -3.05
CA VAL A 133 14.83 9.39 -2.12
C VAL A 133 15.71 8.26 -1.60
N PHE A 134 16.93 8.20 -2.10
CA PHE A 134 17.91 7.20 -1.71
C PHE A 134 18.61 7.64 -0.44
N CYS A 135 18.65 6.74 0.56
CA CYS A 135 19.28 6.94 1.84
C CYS A 135 20.31 5.84 2.10
N THR A 136 21.38 6.16 2.82
CA THR A 136 22.35 5.18 3.31
C THR A 136 22.02 4.74 4.74
N LEU A 137 22.47 3.59 5.13
CA LEU A 137 22.37 3.12 6.52
C LEU A 137 23.49 3.72 7.36
N THR A 138 23.20 4.01 8.63
CA THR A 138 24.26 4.25 9.60
C THR A 138 25.03 2.96 9.92
N LYS A 139 26.22 3.06 10.50
CA LYS A 139 27.01 1.88 10.91
C LYS A 139 26.23 0.99 11.87
N GLU A 140 25.45 1.58 12.78
CA GLU A 140 24.56 0.86 13.69
C GLU A 140 23.48 0.08 12.92
N GLN A 141 22.79 0.75 12.00
CA GLN A 141 21.79 0.09 11.16
C GLN A 141 22.39 -1.05 10.35
N GLY A 142 23.58 -0.86 9.77
CA GLY A 142 24.27 -1.89 9.02
C GLY A 142 24.61 -3.13 9.86
N SER A 143 25.06 -2.93 11.09
CA SER A 143 25.37 -4.02 12.02
C SER A 143 24.12 -4.80 12.43
N LEU A 144 23.02 -4.09 12.75
CA LEU A 144 21.73 -4.72 13.08
C LEU A 144 21.15 -5.45 11.88
N TYR A 145 21.25 -4.86 10.68
CA TYR A 145 20.78 -5.47 9.44
C TYR A 145 21.51 -6.79 9.17
N ALA A 146 22.84 -6.80 9.26
CA ALA A 146 23.66 -8.00 9.06
C ALA A 146 23.31 -9.11 10.07
N ALA A 147 23.09 -8.76 11.34
CA ALA A 147 22.68 -9.73 12.36
C ALA A 147 21.31 -10.35 12.06
N VAL A 148 20.33 -9.56 11.60
CA VAL A 148 19.02 -10.09 11.18
C VAL A 148 19.12 -11.01 9.98
N VAL A 149 19.99 -10.69 9.00
CA VAL A 149 20.21 -11.54 7.82
C VAL A 149 20.84 -12.87 8.21
N GLU A 150 21.80 -12.87 9.13
CA GLU A 150 22.45 -14.08 9.64
C GLU A 150 21.47 -14.98 10.37
N GLU A 151 20.69 -14.42 11.32
CA GLU A 151 19.61 -15.13 12.03
C GLU A 151 18.60 -15.76 11.05
N ALA A 152 18.17 -15.00 10.06
CA ALA A 152 17.20 -15.44 9.05
C ALA A 152 17.78 -16.59 8.18
N THR A 153 19.06 -16.50 7.80
CA THR A 153 19.72 -17.51 6.98
C THR A 153 19.75 -18.86 7.70
N GLN A 154 20.12 -18.86 8.98
CA GLN A 154 20.14 -20.07 9.80
C GLN A 154 18.71 -20.64 9.99
N ALA A 155 17.72 -19.77 10.24
CA ALA A 155 16.33 -20.21 10.44
C ALA A 155 15.73 -20.79 9.15
N LEU A 156 16.06 -20.26 7.97
CA LEU A 156 15.55 -20.73 6.68
C LEU A 156 16.11 -22.10 6.26
N GLU A 157 17.30 -22.47 6.72
CA GLU A 157 17.92 -23.79 6.43
C GLU A 157 17.14 -24.95 7.07
N SER A 158 16.47 -24.70 8.19
CA SER A 158 15.74 -25.71 8.96
C SER A 158 14.21 -25.58 8.87
N ALA A 159 13.68 -24.52 8.23
CA ALA A 159 12.26 -24.25 8.20
C ALA A 159 11.59 -24.73 6.89
N GLU A 160 10.43 -25.38 7.01
CA GLU A 160 9.62 -25.85 5.88
C GLU A 160 8.18 -25.38 5.97
N GLY A 161 7.44 -25.39 4.85
CA GLY A 161 6.02 -25.13 4.75
C GLY A 161 5.57 -23.80 5.40
N ILE A 162 4.61 -23.86 6.30
CA ILE A 162 4.03 -22.68 6.98
C ILE A 162 5.08 -21.98 7.86
N LYS A 163 5.93 -22.75 8.54
CA LYS A 163 6.99 -22.21 9.39
C LYS A 163 7.98 -21.36 8.57
N ARG A 164 8.39 -21.84 7.39
CA ARG A 164 9.25 -21.10 6.48
C ARG A 164 8.61 -19.78 6.04
N LYS A 165 7.31 -19.79 5.67
CA LYS A 165 6.58 -18.56 5.33
C LYS A 165 6.59 -17.55 6.48
N GLY A 166 6.40 -18.02 7.71
CA GLY A 166 6.47 -17.18 8.91
C GLY A 166 7.85 -16.55 9.11
N VAL A 167 8.94 -17.32 8.93
CA VAL A 167 10.32 -16.80 9.01
C VAL A 167 10.56 -15.72 7.97
N VAL A 168 10.17 -15.93 6.71
CA VAL A 168 10.32 -14.93 5.64
C VAL A 168 9.63 -13.62 5.98
N LEU A 169 8.35 -13.67 6.36
CA LEU A 169 7.58 -12.46 6.68
C LEU A 169 8.12 -11.71 7.91
N ALA A 170 8.54 -12.45 8.95
CA ALA A 170 9.15 -11.86 10.13
C ALA A 170 10.48 -11.17 9.79
N THR A 171 11.33 -11.81 8.98
CA THR A 171 12.60 -11.25 8.51
C THR A 171 12.40 -9.98 7.71
N LEU A 172 11.46 -9.97 6.76
CA LEU A 172 11.11 -8.79 5.98
C LEU A 172 10.69 -7.62 6.87
N SER A 173 9.86 -7.90 7.88
CA SER A 173 9.42 -6.88 8.84
C SER A 173 10.60 -6.35 9.67
N LYS A 174 11.45 -7.22 10.21
CA LYS A 174 12.65 -6.85 10.98
C LYS A 174 13.61 -5.96 10.16
N LEU A 175 13.92 -6.38 8.93
CA LEU A 175 14.83 -5.63 8.06
C LEU A 175 14.29 -4.24 7.70
N LYS A 176 12.99 -4.12 7.43
CA LYS A 176 12.36 -2.80 7.23
C LYS A 176 12.41 -1.92 8.48
N GLN A 177 12.18 -2.48 9.65
CA GLN A 177 12.30 -1.74 10.92
C GLN A 177 13.73 -1.23 11.15
N VAL A 178 14.74 -2.05 10.84
CA VAL A 178 16.14 -1.61 10.89
C VAL A 178 16.41 -0.49 9.89
N CYS A 179 15.93 -0.61 8.65
CA CYS A 179 16.05 0.45 7.63
C CYS A 179 15.37 1.75 8.07
N ASN A 180 14.28 1.67 8.79
CA ASN A 180 13.58 2.84 9.31
C ASN A 180 14.38 3.49 10.45
N HIS A 181 14.59 2.78 11.55
CA HIS A 181 15.29 3.30 12.72
C HIS A 181 15.67 2.19 13.72
N PRO A 182 16.89 2.18 14.30
CA PRO A 182 17.29 1.22 15.33
C PRO A 182 16.32 1.16 16.52
N ALA A 183 15.86 2.30 17.03
CA ALA A 183 14.93 2.34 18.15
C ALA A 183 13.58 1.66 17.85
N GLN A 184 13.12 1.66 16.60
CA GLN A 184 11.94 0.92 16.20
C GLN A 184 12.17 -0.59 16.25
N PHE A 185 13.32 -1.06 15.74
CA PHE A 185 13.68 -2.46 15.73
C PHE A 185 13.93 -3.01 17.14
N LEU A 186 14.62 -2.25 17.97
CA LEU A 186 14.95 -2.65 19.35
C LEU A 186 13.77 -2.49 20.31
N GLY A 187 12.84 -1.58 20.04
CA GLY A 187 11.67 -1.31 20.89
C GLY A 187 12.03 -0.74 22.26
N ASP A 188 13.17 -0.03 22.36
CA ASP A 188 13.81 0.34 23.63
C ASP A 188 13.66 1.82 24.03
N ASN A 189 12.89 2.61 23.24
CA ASN A 189 12.73 4.05 23.43
C ASN A 189 14.05 4.85 23.51
N SER A 190 15.13 4.31 22.95
CA SER A 190 16.45 4.94 22.93
C SER A 190 16.47 6.28 22.18
N PRO A 191 17.53 7.12 22.32
CA PRO A 191 17.67 8.38 21.60
C PRO A 191 17.54 8.21 20.08
N LEU A 192 16.98 9.22 19.42
CA LEU A 192 16.67 9.15 17.98
C LEU A 192 17.73 9.81 17.07
N PRO A 193 18.35 10.97 17.45
CA PRO A 193 19.24 11.70 16.55
C PRO A 193 20.41 10.84 16.03
N ASP A 194 20.79 11.07 14.78
CA ASP A 194 22.00 10.55 14.11
C ASP A 194 22.08 9.02 13.97
N ARG A 195 20.97 8.31 14.18
CA ARG A 195 20.93 6.84 14.14
C ARG A 195 20.24 6.27 12.89
N SER A 196 19.62 7.10 12.07
CA SER A 196 18.92 6.65 10.86
C SER A 196 19.15 7.60 9.70
N GLY A 197 19.69 7.10 8.59
CA GLY A 197 19.86 7.89 7.39
C GLY A 197 18.53 8.36 6.78
N LYS A 198 17.47 7.55 6.88
CA LYS A 198 16.12 7.98 6.44
C LYS A 198 15.59 9.13 7.30
N LEU A 199 15.73 9.03 8.62
CA LEU A 199 15.21 10.06 9.52
C LEU A 199 15.96 11.39 9.33
N ALA A 200 17.28 11.34 9.21
CA ALA A 200 18.09 12.53 8.91
C ALA A 200 17.64 13.19 7.60
N ARG A 201 17.51 12.42 6.53
CA ARG A 201 17.07 12.94 5.24
C ARG A 201 15.64 13.47 5.25
N LEU A 202 14.72 12.84 6.00
CA LEU A 202 13.37 13.36 6.17
C LEU A 202 13.37 14.72 6.86
N VAL A 203 14.17 14.89 7.92
CA VAL A 203 14.28 16.16 8.65
C VAL A 203 14.74 17.29 7.73
N GLU A 204 15.81 17.08 6.94
CA GLU A 204 16.29 18.07 5.96
C GLU A 204 15.18 18.48 4.97
N MET A 205 14.49 17.52 4.39
CA MET A 205 13.43 17.78 3.40
C MET A 205 12.20 18.45 4.02
N VAL A 206 11.86 18.11 5.26
CA VAL A 206 10.77 18.77 6.01
C VAL A 206 11.14 20.20 6.34
N GLU A 207 12.39 20.48 6.72
CA GLU A 207 12.87 21.84 6.98
C GLU A 207 12.72 22.73 5.73
N GLU A 208 13.21 22.26 4.57
CA GLU A 208 13.07 22.96 3.29
C GLU A 208 11.60 23.23 2.94
N MET A 209 10.76 22.21 3.11
CA MET A 209 9.33 22.31 2.84
C MET A 209 8.64 23.33 3.76
N LEU A 210 8.94 23.31 5.06
CA LEU A 210 8.36 24.24 6.03
C LEU A 210 8.81 25.68 5.76
N ALA A 211 10.06 25.88 5.36
CA ALA A 211 10.57 27.19 4.95
C ALA A 211 9.84 27.74 3.71
N ALA A 212 9.37 26.87 2.81
CA ALA A 212 8.55 27.24 1.66
C ALA A 212 7.06 27.49 2.00
N GLY A 213 6.63 27.27 3.24
CA GLY A 213 5.24 27.39 3.67
C GLY A 213 4.35 26.25 3.14
N ASP A 214 4.95 25.11 2.83
CA ASP A 214 4.27 23.92 2.33
C ASP A 214 3.82 23.00 3.48
N ARG A 215 3.05 21.96 3.15
CA ARG A 215 2.48 21.00 4.09
C ARG A 215 2.64 19.58 3.61
N ALA A 216 2.83 18.66 4.55
CA ALA A 216 3.11 17.28 4.22
C ALA A 216 2.18 16.26 4.87
N LEU A 217 1.94 15.19 4.10
CA LEU A 217 1.51 13.89 4.61
C LEU A 217 2.72 12.96 4.67
N ILE A 218 2.93 12.31 5.80
CA ILE A 218 4.02 11.34 5.99
C ILE A 218 3.40 9.98 6.26
N PHE A 219 3.60 9.04 5.35
CA PHE A 219 3.04 7.69 5.45
C PHE A 219 4.09 6.70 5.95
N THR A 220 3.69 5.86 6.90
CA THR A 220 4.46 4.70 7.37
C THR A 220 3.53 3.50 7.56
N GLN A 221 4.05 2.29 7.38
CA GLN A 221 3.30 1.07 7.63
C GLN A 221 3.28 0.66 9.11
N PHE A 222 4.21 1.18 9.92
CA PHE A 222 4.37 0.83 11.32
C PHE A 222 3.84 1.94 12.24
N ALA A 223 2.92 1.61 13.13
CA ALA A 223 2.39 2.58 14.09
C ALA A 223 3.49 3.07 15.05
N GLU A 224 4.40 2.19 15.46
CA GLU A 224 5.54 2.50 16.30
C GLU A 224 6.46 3.53 15.64
N MET A 225 6.71 3.39 14.33
CA MET A 225 7.48 4.39 13.58
C MET A 225 6.74 5.72 13.48
N GLY A 226 5.42 5.69 13.37
CA GLY A 226 4.59 6.90 13.39
C GLY A 226 4.75 7.70 14.70
N GLU A 227 4.79 7.03 15.85
CA GLU A 227 5.05 7.68 17.15
C GLU A 227 6.47 8.23 17.25
N ILE A 228 7.47 7.50 16.74
CA ILE A 228 8.86 7.95 16.67
C ILE A 228 8.97 9.21 15.83
N LEU A 229 8.38 9.20 14.61
CA LEU A 229 8.37 10.35 13.72
C LEU A 229 7.69 11.56 14.36
N LYS A 230 6.51 11.35 14.97
CA LYS A 230 5.77 12.41 15.64
C LYS A 230 6.62 13.09 16.73
N ARG A 231 7.17 12.29 17.64
CA ARG A 231 8.01 12.79 18.73
C ARG A 231 9.20 13.59 18.18
N HIS A 232 9.95 12.99 17.27
CA HIS A 232 11.16 13.60 16.72
C HIS A 232 10.88 14.90 15.96
N LEU A 233 9.88 14.91 15.08
CA LEU A 233 9.53 16.10 14.30
C LEU A 233 8.98 17.22 15.18
N GLN A 234 8.20 16.90 16.23
CA GLN A 234 7.73 17.89 17.20
C GLN A 234 8.89 18.51 18.00
N GLU A 235 9.84 17.70 18.46
CA GLU A 235 11.04 18.16 19.19
C GLU A 235 11.94 19.00 18.28
N THR A 236 12.14 18.58 17.03
CA THR A 236 13.04 19.26 16.09
C THR A 236 12.50 20.62 15.63
N PHE A 237 11.21 20.69 15.27
CA PHE A 237 10.63 21.89 14.67
C PHE A 237 9.79 22.74 15.63
N GLY A 238 9.61 22.31 16.88
CA GLY A 238 8.86 23.05 17.90
C GLY A 238 7.37 23.27 17.56
N GLN A 239 6.82 22.45 16.64
CA GLN A 239 5.42 22.56 16.21
C GLN A 239 4.68 21.23 16.32
N GLU A 240 3.37 21.31 16.51
CA GLU A 240 2.53 20.14 16.60
C GLU A 240 2.56 19.33 15.30
N THR A 241 2.61 18.02 15.45
CA THR A 241 2.50 17.05 14.34
C THR A 241 1.34 16.11 14.64
N LEU A 242 0.37 16.03 13.71
CA LEU A 242 -0.75 15.09 13.83
C LEU A 242 -0.30 13.67 13.50
N PHE A 243 -0.91 12.68 14.16
CA PHE A 243 -0.70 11.28 13.82
C PHE A 243 -2.00 10.48 13.85
N LEU A 244 -2.37 9.92 12.70
CA LEU A 244 -3.54 9.08 12.51
C LEU A 244 -3.14 7.62 12.28
N HIS A 245 -3.58 6.74 13.18
CA HIS A 245 -3.34 5.30 13.10
C HIS A 245 -4.62 4.50 13.40
N GLY A 246 -4.57 3.18 13.23
CA GLY A 246 -5.73 2.30 13.37
C GLY A 246 -6.42 2.33 14.72
N GLY A 247 -5.71 2.66 15.80
CA GLY A 247 -6.24 2.79 17.15
C GLY A 247 -7.00 4.09 17.45
N VAL A 248 -6.96 5.10 16.55
CA VAL A 248 -7.65 6.38 16.77
C VAL A 248 -9.16 6.20 16.53
N PRO A 249 -10.04 6.54 17.51
CA PRO A 249 -11.49 6.48 17.34
C PRO A 249 -12.02 7.36 16.20
N GLN A 250 -13.12 6.96 15.54
CA GLN A 250 -13.64 7.66 14.36
C GLN A 250 -13.88 9.17 14.59
N LYS A 251 -14.51 9.54 15.70
CA LYS A 251 -14.74 10.96 16.02
C LYS A 251 -13.45 11.78 16.09
N GLN A 252 -12.39 11.21 16.64
CA GLN A 252 -11.09 11.89 16.71
C GLN A 252 -10.42 11.98 15.34
N ARG A 253 -10.60 10.96 14.48
CA ARG A 253 -10.14 11.00 13.09
C ARG A 253 -10.76 12.17 12.33
N ASP A 254 -12.07 12.30 12.43
CA ASP A 254 -12.83 13.37 11.75
C ASP A 254 -12.35 14.75 12.22
N VAL A 255 -12.13 14.93 13.53
CA VAL A 255 -11.58 16.17 14.11
C VAL A 255 -10.16 16.45 13.60
N MET A 256 -9.28 15.44 13.56
CA MET A 256 -7.90 15.61 13.07
C MET A 256 -7.87 16.00 11.59
N VAL A 257 -8.69 15.35 10.78
CA VAL A 257 -8.81 15.61 9.33
C VAL A 257 -9.36 17.02 9.10
N ASP A 258 -10.45 17.38 9.75
CA ASP A 258 -11.05 18.70 9.65
C ASP A 258 -10.07 19.79 10.10
N ARG A 259 -9.40 19.58 11.23
CA ARG A 259 -8.38 20.49 11.74
C ARG A 259 -7.25 20.69 10.75
N PHE A 260 -6.68 19.60 10.18
CA PHE A 260 -5.62 19.70 9.18
C PHE A 260 -6.08 20.43 7.92
N GLN A 261 -7.28 20.09 7.43
CA GLN A 261 -7.78 20.58 6.15
C GLN A 261 -8.30 22.03 6.21
N ASN A 262 -9.01 22.40 7.27
CA ASN A 262 -9.84 23.60 7.29
C ASN A 262 -9.38 24.67 8.31
N HIS A 263 -8.62 24.28 9.35
CA HIS A 263 -8.28 25.25 10.40
C HIS A 263 -7.14 26.19 9.97
N PRO A 264 -7.21 27.51 10.24
CA PRO A 264 -6.16 28.46 9.87
C PRO A 264 -4.78 28.12 10.47
N GLU A 265 -4.76 27.77 11.76
CA GLU A 265 -3.57 27.39 12.52
C GLU A 265 -3.31 25.88 12.53
N ALA A 266 -3.67 25.19 11.45
CA ALA A 266 -3.47 23.76 11.34
C ALA A 266 -1.98 23.40 11.35
N PRO A 267 -1.60 22.28 11.98
CA PRO A 267 -0.26 21.74 11.87
C PRO A 267 0.14 21.51 10.41
N ASN A 268 1.43 21.72 10.11
CA ASN A 268 1.93 21.55 8.73
C ASN A 268 2.24 20.10 8.40
N LEU A 269 2.36 19.24 9.41
CA LEU A 269 2.75 17.84 9.29
C LEU A 269 1.63 16.94 9.77
N PHE A 270 1.26 15.96 8.95
CA PHE A 270 0.30 14.94 9.30
C PHE A 270 0.85 13.56 8.97
N ILE A 271 1.16 12.78 9.98
CA ILE A 271 1.62 11.39 9.86
C ILE A 271 0.41 10.49 9.80
N LEU A 272 0.44 9.50 8.90
CA LEU A 272 -0.64 8.53 8.71
C LEU A 272 -0.07 7.12 8.64
N SER A 273 -0.65 6.19 9.38
CA SER A 273 -0.40 4.79 9.09
C SER A 273 -1.14 4.40 7.80
N LEU A 274 -0.49 3.62 6.93
CA LEU A 274 -1.06 3.22 5.64
C LEU A 274 -2.42 2.52 5.79
N LYS A 275 -2.60 1.72 6.85
CA LYS A 275 -3.88 1.05 7.15
C LYS A 275 -4.98 2.02 7.59
N ALA A 276 -4.64 3.07 8.31
CA ALA A 276 -5.62 4.06 8.78
C ALA A 276 -5.98 5.08 7.70
N GLY A 277 -5.07 5.36 6.77
CA GLY A 277 -5.30 6.22 5.61
C GLY A 277 -6.22 5.60 4.55
N GLY A 278 -6.68 4.36 4.72
CA GLY A 278 -7.38 3.56 3.71
C GLY A 278 -8.78 4.01 3.31
N THR A 279 -9.44 4.93 4.02
CA THR A 279 -10.85 5.26 3.77
C THR A 279 -11.06 6.74 3.45
N GLY A 280 -11.22 7.06 2.16
CA GLY A 280 -11.91 8.26 1.66
C GLY A 280 -11.44 9.64 2.13
N LEU A 281 -10.32 9.75 2.86
CA LEU A 281 -9.85 11.02 3.41
C LEU A 281 -9.51 12.01 2.28
N ASN A 282 -9.89 13.27 2.48
CA ASN A 282 -9.53 14.38 1.60
C ASN A 282 -8.53 15.29 2.33
N LEU A 283 -7.28 15.30 1.89
CA LEU A 283 -6.16 16.02 2.54
C LEU A 283 -5.41 16.88 1.52
N THR A 284 -6.18 17.55 0.66
CA THR A 284 -5.66 18.38 -0.45
C THR A 284 -4.92 19.64 0.00
N ARG A 285 -4.92 19.95 1.29
CA ARG A 285 -4.11 21.03 1.83
C ARG A 285 -2.61 20.70 1.84
N ALA A 286 -2.25 19.41 1.83
CA ALA A 286 -0.87 18.97 1.68
C ALA A 286 -0.49 18.93 0.19
N ASN A 287 0.70 19.40 -0.11
CA ASN A 287 1.32 19.32 -1.44
C ASN A 287 2.61 18.50 -1.45
N HIS A 288 3.07 18.02 -0.30
CA HIS A 288 4.12 17.02 -0.17
C HIS A 288 3.57 15.71 0.42
N VAL A 289 4.01 14.60 -0.14
CA VAL A 289 3.69 13.25 0.33
C VAL A 289 4.99 12.48 0.50
N PHE A 290 5.29 12.08 1.73
CA PHE A 290 6.45 11.27 2.05
C PHE A 290 6.01 9.84 2.35
N HIS A 291 6.47 8.87 1.57
CA HIS A 291 6.41 7.45 1.90
C HIS A 291 7.72 7.09 2.60
N PHE A 292 7.71 7.11 3.94
CA PHE A 292 8.91 6.88 4.76
C PHE A 292 9.41 5.44 4.67
N ASP A 293 8.49 4.50 4.53
CA ASP A 293 8.79 3.11 4.20
C ASP A 293 7.94 2.64 3.01
N ARG A 294 8.53 1.79 2.18
CA ARG A 294 7.89 1.28 0.96
C ARG A 294 6.90 0.18 1.27
N TRP A 295 5.75 0.24 0.61
CA TRP A 295 4.79 -0.85 0.61
C TRP A 295 5.03 -1.77 -0.59
N TRP A 296 4.83 -3.08 -0.37
CA TRP A 296 5.00 -4.10 -1.41
C TRP A 296 4.01 -3.97 -2.57
N ASN A 297 2.86 -3.40 -2.31
CA ASN A 297 1.83 -3.16 -3.29
C ASN A 297 1.79 -1.67 -3.67
N PRO A 298 2.25 -1.30 -4.88
CA PRO A 298 2.22 0.09 -5.35
C PRO A 298 0.83 0.72 -5.33
N ALA A 299 -0.23 -0.08 -5.45
CA ALA A 299 -1.59 0.40 -5.42
C ALA A 299 -1.97 1.01 -4.06
N VAL A 300 -1.45 0.45 -2.96
CA VAL A 300 -1.66 1.00 -1.60
C VAL A 300 -0.93 2.34 -1.44
N GLU A 301 0.31 2.45 -1.95
CA GLU A 301 1.05 3.73 -1.96
C GLU A 301 0.32 4.79 -2.82
N ASN A 302 -0.15 4.41 -3.99
CA ASN A 302 -0.90 5.30 -4.88
C ASN A 302 -2.21 5.76 -4.22
N GLN A 303 -2.95 4.84 -3.56
CA GLN A 303 -4.15 5.19 -2.82
C GLN A 303 -3.86 6.14 -1.66
N ALA A 304 -2.73 5.98 -0.96
CA ALA A 304 -2.29 6.90 0.07
C ALA A 304 -1.95 8.28 -0.53
N THR A 305 -1.17 8.33 -1.61
CA THR A 305 -0.86 9.57 -2.35
C THR A 305 -2.11 10.29 -2.83
N ASP A 306 -3.13 9.55 -3.26
CA ASP A 306 -4.41 10.08 -3.75
C ASP A 306 -5.22 10.83 -2.67
N ARG A 307 -4.79 10.83 -1.41
CA ARG A 307 -5.37 11.69 -0.36
C ARG A 307 -5.00 13.16 -0.55
N ALA A 308 -3.80 13.43 -1.01
CA ALA A 308 -3.31 14.77 -1.37
C ALA A 308 -3.60 15.09 -2.84
N PHE A 309 -3.41 14.12 -3.75
CA PHE A 309 -3.64 14.26 -5.18
C PHE A 309 -5.09 13.94 -5.56
N ARG A 310 -5.98 14.87 -5.27
CA ARG A 310 -7.43 14.73 -5.45
C ARG A 310 -8.05 16.02 -5.96
N ILE A 311 -9.27 15.94 -6.50
CA ILE A 311 -10.07 17.12 -6.92
C ILE A 311 -10.14 18.11 -5.76
N GLY A 312 -9.83 19.38 -6.03
CA GLY A 312 -9.66 20.43 -5.02
C GLY A 312 -8.20 20.71 -4.66
N GLN A 313 -7.24 19.94 -5.17
CA GLN A 313 -5.83 20.25 -5.07
C GLN A 313 -5.46 21.38 -6.06
N SER A 314 -4.92 22.47 -5.54
CA SER A 314 -4.53 23.64 -6.34
C SER A 314 -3.00 23.77 -6.53
N ARG A 315 -2.21 22.99 -5.79
CA ARG A 315 -0.76 23.02 -5.80
C ARG A 315 -0.19 21.76 -6.46
N ARG A 316 0.99 21.88 -7.09
CA ARG A 316 1.74 20.71 -7.57
C ARG A 316 2.03 19.76 -6.42
N VAL A 317 1.72 18.48 -6.58
CA VAL A 317 1.98 17.46 -5.55
C VAL A 317 3.32 16.80 -5.78
N GLN A 318 4.19 16.84 -4.78
CA GLN A 318 5.49 16.21 -4.77
C GLN A 318 5.45 14.96 -3.90
N VAL A 319 5.75 13.81 -4.49
CA VAL A 319 5.73 12.50 -3.82
C VAL A 319 7.15 11.99 -3.67
N HIS A 320 7.57 11.75 -2.44
CA HIS A 320 8.91 11.32 -2.08
C HIS A 320 8.85 9.90 -1.52
N LYS A 321 9.51 8.95 -2.18
CA LYS A 321 9.54 7.53 -1.81
C LYS A 321 10.92 7.18 -1.28
N PHE A 322 11.04 6.98 0.03
CA PHE A 322 12.31 6.69 0.69
C PHE A 322 12.73 5.23 0.49
N LEU A 323 14.01 5.04 0.23
CA LEU A 323 14.66 3.75 -0.02
C LEU A 323 16.05 3.73 0.59
N CYS A 324 16.38 2.67 1.34
CA CYS A 324 17.76 2.43 1.74
C CYS A 324 18.51 1.70 0.63
N VAL A 325 19.58 2.32 0.12
CA VAL A 325 20.48 1.76 -0.91
C VAL A 325 21.13 0.48 -0.39
N GLY A 326 21.37 -0.48 -1.26
CA GLY A 326 22.07 -1.72 -0.92
C GLY A 326 21.32 -2.66 0.02
N THR A 327 20.01 -2.43 0.24
CA THR A 327 19.17 -3.23 1.13
C THR A 327 18.04 -3.93 0.38
N LEU A 328 17.24 -4.69 1.13
CA LEU A 328 16.02 -5.32 0.59
C LEU A 328 15.05 -4.29 -0.02
N GLU A 329 15.03 -3.04 0.45
CA GLU A 329 14.08 -2.03 -0.05
C GLU A 329 14.39 -1.67 -1.51
N GLU A 330 15.65 -1.51 -1.84
CA GLU A 330 16.07 -1.25 -3.22
C GLU A 330 15.79 -2.46 -4.12
N LYS A 331 16.09 -3.69 -3.66
CA LYS A 331 15.79 -4.91 -4.42
C LYS A 331 14.30 -5.05 -4.73
N ILE A 332 13.47 -4.78 -3.76
CA ILE A 332 12.03 -4.86 -3.93
C ILE A 332 11.54 -3.78 -4.88
N ASP A 333 12.06 -2.57 -4.76
CA ASP A 333 11.71 -1.49 -5.68
C ASP A 333 12.05 -1.86 -7.13
N GLU A 334 13.25 -2.39 -7.38
CA GLU A 334 13.66 -2.93 -8.69
C GLU A 334 12.67 -3.99 -9.21
N MET A 335 12.27 -4.91 -8.34
CA MET A 335 11.34 -5.99 -8.72
C MET A 335 9.93 -5.47 -9.02
N ILE A 336 9.47 -4.47 -8.29
CA ILE A 336 8.20 -3.79 -8.54
C ILE A 336 8.23 -3.08 -9.90
N GLU A 337 9.30 -2.36 -10.21
CA GLU A 337 9.44 -1.64 -11.48
C GLU A 337 9.50 -2.62 -12.66
N ARG A 338 10.30 -3.69 -12.57
CA ARG A 338 10.34 -4.74 -13.61
C ARG A 338 8.97 -5.39 -13.83
N LYS A 339 8.21 -5.61 -12.75
CA LYS A 339 6.84 -6.14 -12.86
C LYS A 339 5.88 -5.15 -13.53
N LYS A 340 6.02 -3.86 -13.29
CA LYS A 340 5.21 -2.84 -13.98
C LYS A 340 5.46 -2.84 -15.48
N GLU A 341 6.71 -3.00 -15.91
CA GLU A 341 7.09 -3.08 -17.33
C GLU A 341 6.50 -4.31 -18.02
N ILE A 342 6.50 -5.47 -17.34
CA ILE A 342 5.97 -6.73 -17.86
C ILE A 342 4.44 -6.77 -17.77
N ALA A 343 3.87 -6.10 -16.79
CA ALA A 343 2.48 -6.23 -16.36
C ALA A 343 1.68 -4.93 -16.49
N ALA A 344 1.77 -4.25 -17.61
CA ALA A 344 0.70 -3.30 -17.97
C ALA A 344 -0.70 -3.96 -17.97
N GLY A 345 -0.79 -5.26 -17.73
CA GLY A 345 -2.00 -6.06 -17.68
C GLY A 345 -2.27 -6.87 -16.41
N VAL A 346 -1.27 -7.15 -15.55
CA VAL A 346 -1.44 -8.04 -14.38
C VAL A 346 -0.59 -7.54 -13.22
N VAL A 347 -1.07 -6.57 -12.48
CA VAL A 347 -0.44 -6.11 -11.24
C VAL A 347 -1.12 -6.77 -10.07
N GLY A 348 -0.37 -7.50 -9.25
CA GLY A 348 -0.84 -7.90 -7.96
C GLY A 348 -0.10 -9.09 -7.38
N ALA A 349 0.79 -8.81 -6.46
CA ALA A 349 1.08 -9.74 -5.37
C ALA A 349 1.46 -8.87 -4.17
N GLY A 350 0.72 -9.01 -3.07
CA GLY A 350 1.19 -8.61 -1.76
C GLY A 350 2.44 -9.42 -1.39
N GLU A 351 2.89 -9.34 -0.15
CA GLU A 351 4.10 -10.03 0.36
C GLU A 351 4.14 -11.55 0.11
N SER A 352 3.01 -12.18 -0.23
CA SER A 352 2.87 -13.64 -0.39
C SER A 352 3.82 -14.23 -1.45
N TRP A 353 4.11 -13.52 -2.53
CA TRP A 353 5.00 -14.04 -3.59
C TRP A 353 6.44 -14.21 -3.11
N LEU A 354 6.90 -13.38 -2.15
CA LEU A 354 8.23 -13.51 -1.55
C LEU A 354 8.36 -14.82 -0.76
N THR A 355 7.28 -15.31 -0.20
CA THR A 355 7.29 -16.58 0.54
C THR A 355 7.41 -17.81 -0.36
N GLU A 356 7.24 -17.66 -1.67
CA GLU A 356 7.36 -18.71 -2.69
C GLU A 356 8.76 -18.77 -3.32
N LEU A 357 9.61 -17.77 -3.06
CA LEU A 357 10.98 -17.74 -3.55
C LEU A 357 11.84 -18.84 -2.91
N SER A 358 12.83 -19.31 -3.66
CA SER A 358 13.85 -20.25 -3.14
C SER A 358 14.69 -19.61 -2.03
N THR A 359 15.35 -20.43 -1.22
CA THR A 359 16.27 -19.94 -0.18
C THR A 359 17.43 -19.14 -0.77
N ALA A 360 17.91 -19.50 -1.96
CA ALA A 360 18.97 -18.76 -2.65
C ALA A 360 18.52 -17.36 -3.06
N GLU A 361 17.32 -17.23 -3.66
CA GLU A 361 16.74 -15.93 -4.02
C GLU A 361 16.47 -15.05 -2.80
N LEU A 362 15.97 -15.63 -1.70
CA LEU A 362 15.77 -14.90 -0.44
C LEU A 362 17.09 -14.39 0.15
N LYS A 363 18.15 -15.20 0.14
CA LYS A 363 19.49 -14.78 0.57
C LYS A 363 20.00 -13.61 -0.27
N GLU A 364 19.78 -13.61 -1.58
CA GLU A 364 20.15 -12.50 -2.47
C GLU A 364 19.35 -11.22 -2.17
N ILE A 365 18.05 -11.34 -1.91
CA ILE A 365 17.18 -10.18 -1.59
C ILE A 365 17.55 -9.57 -0.24
N PHE A 366 17.86 -10.41 0.76
CA PHE A 366 18.19 -9.94 2.11
C PHE A 366 19.63 -9.45 2.24
N ALA A 367 20.53 -9.78 1.30
CA ALA A 367 21.93 -9.42 1.38
C ALA A 367 22.12 -7.90 1.53
N LEU A 368 22.97 -7.51 2.49
CA LEU A 368 23.47 -6.15 2.63
C LEU A 368 24.61 -5.93 1.64
N ARG A 369 24.51 -4.94 0.78
CA ARG A 369 25.58 -4.58 -0.16
C ARG A 369 26.47 -3.48 0.44
N LYS A 370 27.69 -3.35 -0.07
CA LYS A 370 28.66 -2.38 0.42
C LYS A 370 28.16 -0.93 0.31
N GLU A 371 27.46 -0.62 -0.75
CA GLU A 371 26.89 0.71 -1.05
C GLU A 371 25.89 1.19 0.03
N ALA A 372 25.36 0.28 0.83
CA ALA A 372 24.46 0.63 1.92
C ALA A 372 25.08 1.53 3.01
N LEU A 373 26.40 1.48 3.17
CA LEU A 373 27.16 2.16 4.22
C LEU A 373 28.09 3.26 3.66
N GLU A 374 28.20 3.37 2.35
CA GLU A 374 29.02 4.39 1.68
C GLU A 374 28.15 5.63 1.43
N ALA A 375 28.44 6.71 2.16
CA ALA A 375 27.90 8.05 1.93
C ALA A 375 29.02 9.01 1.56
#